data_4a5d014e5ad5ed95020d8c914bdda3bb
#
_entry.id   4a5d014e5ad5ed95020d8c914bdda3bb
#
_cell.length_a   1.000
_cell.length_b   1.000
_cell.length_c   1.000
_cell.angle_alpha   90.00
_cell.angle_beta   90.00
_cell.angle_gamma   90.00
#
_symmetry.space_group_name_H-M   'P 1'
#
loop_
_entity.id
_entity.type
_entity.pdbx_description
1 polymer ?
#
loop_
_entity_poly.entity_id
_entity_poly.type
_entity_poly.pdbx_seq_one_letter_code
_entity_poly.pdbx_strand_id
1 'polypeptide(L)'
;DQSKVISYYDDTQSSFTNFAMSGIDKRYYGLEVGVVVPIWGGISFNGALSLGDYRYTSDANFTQTRDNSEEVLRGDKVLWDDLYVESTPQTALNLGLSYRGPRNWFASVDFNYYDRIYLSMNPARRTRAAYATVLRPDEAAQLPGAVKYTALMNLREQEKFDSAYTLNLSVGKNWYIHRIYQLGFSLEVKNILNDQTIRTGGYEQMRLSRRTYVNKEGAAAQPIQYYVPFDSKYFYLLGTTYYLNVYFRF
;
A
#
# COMPACT_ATOMS: atom_id res chain seq x y z
N ASP A 1 14.61 12.65 -9.45
CA ASP A 1 15.49 11.51 -9.15
C ASP A 1 15.48 11.24 -7.65
N GLN A 2 15.05 10.04 -7.29
CA GLN A 2 14.99 9.59 -5.91
C GLN A 2 15.88 8.37 -5.73
N SER A 3 16.41 8.21 -4.51
CA SER A 3 17.16 7.02 -4.11
C SER A 3 16.46 6.29 -2.94
N LYS A 4 16.64 4.99 -2.86
CA LYS A 4 16.08 4.16 -1.80
C LYS A 4 17.10 3.05 -1.45
N VAL A 5 17.30 2.81 -0.17
CA VAL A 5 18.13 1.70 0.30
C VAL A 5 17.26 0.76 1.12
N ILE A 6 17.38 -0.53 0.87
CA ILE A 6 16.71 -1.60 1.62
C ILE A 6 17.77 -2.58 2.08
N SER A 7 17.80 -2.84 3.37
CA SER A 7 18.67 -3.87 3.94
C SER A 7 17.85 -5.12 4.27
N TYR A 8 18.36 -6.29 3.94
CA TYR A 8 17.68 -7.56 4.20
C TYR A 8 18.66 -8.72 4.31
N TYR A 9 18.23 -9.80 4.93
CA TYR A 9 18.99 -11.05 4.94
C TYR A 9 18.74 -11.83 3.64
N ASP A 10 19.78 -12.02 2.85
CA ASP A 10 19.73 -12.80 1.61
C ASP A 10 20.05 -14.27 1.91
N ASP A 11 19.04 -15.13 1.88
CA ASP A 11 19.18 -16.56 2.14
C ASP A 11 20.16 -17.23 1.15
N THR A 12 20.31 -16.70 -0.07
CA THR A 12 21.21 -17.24 -1.10
C THR A 12 22.67 -16.92 -0.82
N GLN A 13 22.92 -15.76 -0.20
CA GLN A 13 24.25 -15.30 0.18
C GLN A 13 24.58 -15.62 1.65
N SER A 14 23.61 -16.10 2.41
CA SER A 14 23.72 -16.33 3.86
C SER A 14 24.28 -15.13 4.63
N SER A 15 23.90 -13.92 4.22
CA SER A 15 24.38 -12.67 4.79
C SER A 15 23.37 -11.54 4.66
N PHE A 16 23.53 -10.52 5.53
CA PHE A 16 22.83 -9.25 5.31
C PHE A 16 23.41 -8.52 4.10
N THR A 17 22.52 -7.99 3.28
CA THR A 17 22.87 -7.23 2.09
C THR A 17 22.13 -5.92 2.05
N ASN A 18 22.74 -4.91 1.43
CA ASN A 18 22.12 -3.62 1.14
C ASN A 18 21.80 -3.56 -0.34
N PHE A 19 20.55 -3.19 -0.65
CA PHE A 19 20.06 -3.00 -2.00
C PHE A 19 19.80 -1.51 -2.19
N ALA A 20 20.77 -0.83 -2.78
CA ALA A 20 20.71 0.61 -3.04
C ALA A 20 20.20 0.89 -4.45
N MET A 21 19.19 1.73 -4.58
CA MET A 21 18.58 2.12 -5.84
C MET A 21 18.73 3.61 -6.07
N SER A 22 18.89 3.99 -7.35
CA SER A 22 18.91 5.37 -7.82
C SER A 22 18.20 5.49 -9.18
N GLY A 23 17.89 6.72 -9.60
CA GLY A 23 17.16 6.95 -10.84
C GLY A 23 15.71 6.51 -10.76
N ILE A 24 15.08 6.73 -9.60
CA ILE A 24 13.66 6.46 -9.40
C ILE A 24 12.89 7.72 -9.76
N ASP A 25 12.22 7.71 -10.89
CA ASP A 25 11.35 8.79 -11.31
C ASP A 25 9.89 8.38 -11.20
N LYS A 26 9.05 9.35 -10.83
CA LYS A 26 7.62 9.16 -10.64
C LYS A 26 6.85 10.31 -11.27
N ARG A 27 5.70 9.98 -11.78
CA ARG A 27 4.75 10.96 -12.33
C ARG A 27 3.45 10.89 -11.54
N TYR A 28 2.96 12.05 -11.13
CA TYR A 28 1.70 12.22 -10.42
C TYR A 28 0.86 13.22 -11.16
N TYR A 29 -0.31 12.81 -11.61
CA TYR A 29 -1.34 13.74 -12.09
C TYR A 29 -2.72 13.21 -11.73
N GLY A 30 -3.67 14.12 -11.65
CA GLY A 30 -5.03 13.78 -11.26
C GLY A 30 -5.95 14.98 -11.25
N LEU A 31 -7.17 14.71 -10.83
CA LEU A 31 -8.23 15.70 -10.63
C LEU A 31 -8.69 15.63 -9.18
N GLU A 32 -8.78 16.80 -8.55
CA GLU A 32 -9.36 16.94 -7.23
C GLU A 32 -10.53 17.91 -7.28
N VAL A 33 -11.66 17.52 -6.71
CA VAL A 33 -12.86 18.35 -6.61
C VAL A 33 -13.36 18.32 -5.18
N GLY A 34 -13.59 19.51 -4.62
CA GLY A 34 -14.19 19.66 -3.30
C GLY A 34 -15.42 20.58 -3.37
N VAL A 35 -16.45 20.25 -2.63
CA VAL A 35 -17.68 21.03 -2.54
C VAL A 35 -18.18 21.08 -1.10
N VAL A 36 -18.67 22.25 -0.69
CA VAL A 36 -19.40 22.43 0.57
C VAL A 36 -20.70 23.16 0.25
N VAL A 37 -21.82 22.52 0.57
CA VAL A 37 -23.15 23.06 0.29
C VAL A 37 -23.96 23.17 1.59
N PRO A 38 -24.24 24.37 2.07
CA PRO A 38 -25.26 24.56 3.10
C PRO A 38 -26.62 24.10 2.58
N ILE A 39 -27.27 23.17 3.29
CA ILE A 39 -28.57 22.65 2.87
C ILE A 39 -29.70 23.42 3.56
N TRP A 40 -29.87 23.19 4.86
CA TRP A 40 -30.92 23.83 5.67
C TRP A 40 -30.72 23.52 7.16
N GLY A 41 -31.23 24.41 8.03
CA GLY A 41 -31.30 24.14 9.49
C GLY A 41 -29.96 23.90 10.16
N GLY A 42 -28.87 24.47 9.64
CA GLY A 42 -27.53 24.24 10.16
C GLY A 42 -26.87 22.96 9.63
N ILE A 43 -27.47 22.27 8.68
CA ILE A 43 -26.90 21.10 8.00
C ILE A 43 -26.15 21.57 6.76
N SER A 44 -24.95 21.03 6.55
CA SER A 44 -24.15 21.23 5.34
C SER A 44 -23.69 19.87 4.80
N PHE A 45 -23.68 19.74 3.50
CA PHE A 45 -23.04 18.63 2.78
C PHE A 45 -21.60 19.03 2.45
N ASN A 46 -20.69 18.08 2.64
CA ASN A 46 -19.29 18.18 2.24
C ASN A 46 -18.99 17.01 1.30
N GLY A 47 -18.37 17.29 0.16
CA GLY A 47 -17.95 16.27 -0.78
C GLY A 47 -16.52 16.55 -1.24
N ALA A 48 -15.69 15.54 -1.31
CA ALA A 48 -14.36 15.61 -1.90
C ALA A 48 -14.07 14.36 -2.70
N LEU A 49 -13.59 14.53 -3.93
CA LEU A 49 -13.19 13.46 -4.84
C LEU A 49 -11.77 13.72 -5.32
N SER A 50 -10.91 12.73 -5.22
CA SER A 50 -9.58 12.72 -5.81
C SER A 50 -9.44 11.51 -6.74
N LEU A 51 -9.07 11.76 -7.99
CA LEU A 51 -8.80 10.75 -9.02
C LEU A 51 -7.38 10.99 -9.53
N GLY A 52 -6.47 10.08 -9.25
CA GLY A 52 -5.08 10.16 -9.66
C GLY A 52 -4.66 9.03 -10.60
N ASP A 53 -3.55 9.23 -11.28
CA ASP A 53 -2.75 8.20 -11.95
C ASP A 53 -1.28 8.45 -11.59
N TYR A 54 -0.78 7.67 -10.64
CA TYR A 54 0.56 7.82 -10.07
C TYR A 54 1.39 6.63 -10.48
N ARG A 55 2.42 6.86 -11.30
CA ARG A 55 3.25 5.80 -11.87
C ARG A 55 4.73 6.08 -11.76
N TYR A 56 5.49 5.02 -11.70
CA TYR A 56 6.91 5.06 -11.99
C TYR A 56 7.10 5.32 -13.49
N THR A 57 8.13 6.10 -13.83
CA THR A 57 8.44 6.50 -15.24
C THR A 57 9.86 6.15 -15.63
N SER A 58 10.53 5.34 -14.82
CA SER A 58 11.86 4.83 -15.11
C SER A 58 12.11 3.49 -14.47
N ASP A 59 12.99 2.71 -15.09
CA ASP A 59 13.62 1.56 -14.46
C ASP A 59 14.80 2.05 -13.61
N ALA A 60 14.72 1.86 -12.31
CA ALA A 60 15.77 2.28 -11.39
C ALA A 60 17.04 1.46 -11.57
N ASN A 61 18.20 2.09 -11.40
CA ASN A 61 19.46 1.36 -11.27
C ASN A 61 19.61 0.87 -9.84
N PHE A 62 20.16 -0.33 -9.64
CA PHE A 62 20.48 -0.82 -8.32
C PHE A 62 21.89 -1.35 -8.20
N THR A 63 22.41 -1.29 -6.98
CA THR A 63 23.65 -1.94 -6.55
C THR A 63 23.37 -2.70 -5.27
N GLN A 64 23.71 -3.97 -5.26
CA GLN A 64 23.62 -4.82 -4.07
C GLN A 64 25.00 -5.06 -3.50
N THR A 65 25.19 -4.74 -2.22
CA THR A 65 26.43 -4.94 -1.48
C THR A 65 26.21 -5.81 -0.28
N ARG A 66 27.27 -6.46 0.20
CA ARG A 66 27.24 -7.16 1.50
C ARG A 66 27.35 -6.15 2.63
N ASP A 67 26.61 -6.34 3.72
CA ASP A 67 26.50 -5.36 4.80
C ASP A 67 27.85 -5.03 5.48
N ASN A 68 28.71 -6.04 5.63
CA ASN A 68 29.99 -5.90 6.33
C ASN A 68 31.20 -5.71 5.39
N SER A 69 30.97 -5.37 4.12
CA SER A 69 32.04 -5.16 3.15
C SER A 69 31.61 -4.21 2.04
N GLU A 70 32.58 -3.58 1.39
CA GLU A 70 32.36 -2.77 0.18
C GLU A 70 32.18 -3.65 -1.07
N GLU A 71 32.11 -4.96 -0.92
CA GLU A 71 31.97 -5.89 -2.03
C GLU A 71 30.65 -5.69 -2.76
N VAL A 72 30.71 -5.34 -4.03
CA VAL A 72 29.53 -5.27 -4.90
C VAL A 72 29.20 -6.67 -5.39
N LEU A 73 28.06 -7.20 -4.93
CA LEU A 73 27.58 -8.53 -5.30
C LEU A 73 27.00 -8.53 -6.71
N ARG A 74 26.23 -7.51 -7.04
CA ARG A 74 25.60 -7.32 -8.36
C ARG A 74 25.06 -5.90 -8.52
N GLY A 75 24.89 -5.50 -9.77
CA GLY A 75 24.20 -4.28 -10.16
C GLY A 75 23.50 -4.49 -11.49
N ASP A 76 22.31 -3.94 -11.65
CA ASP A 76 21.50 -3.97 -12.87
C ASP A 76 20.31 -2.99 -12.69
N LYS A 77 19.22 -3.22 -13.41
CA LYS A 77 18.00 -2.44 -13.34
C LYS A 77 16.88 -3.17 -12.60
N VAL A 78 16.09 -2.40 -11.87
CA VAL A 78 14.79 -2.77 -11.35
C VAL A 78 13.73 -2.33 -12.37
N LEU A 79 12.95 -3.26 -12.86
CA LEU A 79 11.94 -3.04 -13.91
C LEU A 79 10.65 -2.49 -13.28
N TRP A 80 10.59 -1.18 -13.08
CA TRP A 80 9.47 -0.47 -12.45
C TRP A 80 8.71 0.46 -13.39
N ASP A 81 9.23 0.69 -14.58
CA ASP A 81 8.57 1.58 -15.54
C ASP A 81 7.10 1.17 -15.76
N ASP A 82 6.23 2.16 -15.76
CA ASP A 82 4.76 2.06 -15.87
C ASP A 82 4.03 1.33 -14.73
N LEU A 83 4.70 0.90 -13.66
CA LEU A 83 4.05 0.38 -12.46
C LEU A 83 3.46 1.50 -11.60
N TYR A 84 2.42 1.18 -10.85
CA TYR A 84 1.75 2.14 -9.97
C TYR A 84 2.57 2.44 -8.71
N VAL A 85 2.55 3.70 -8.27
CA VAL A 85 3.13 4.09 -6.98
C VAL A 85 2.30 3.48 -5.86
N GLU A 86 2.99 2.81 -4.96
CA GLU A 86 2.40 2.04 -3.86
C GLU A 86 1.93 2.90 -2.69
N SER A 87 1.11 2.32 -1.83
CA SER A 87 0.67 2.84 -0.52
C SER A 87 -0.16 4.13 -0.54
N THR A 88 -0.53 4.62 -1.72
CA THR A 88 -1.37 5.81 -1.86
C THR A 88 -2.60 5.45 -2.68
N PRO A 89 -3.82 5.70 -2.20
CA PRO A 89 -5.02 5.50 -2.99
C PRO A 89 -5.03 6.45 -4.19
N GLN A 90 -5.28 5.91 -5.37
CA GLN A 90 -5.40 6.71 -6.58
C GLN A 90 -6.84 7.14 -6.85
N THR A 91 -7.77 6.60 -6.07
CA THR A 91 -9.15 7.07 -6.00
C THR A 91 -9.52 7.23 -4.53
N ALA A 92 -9.92 8.43 -4.15
CA ALA A 92 -10.44 8.72 -2.83
C ALA A 92 -11.71 9.57 -2.94
N LEU A 93 -12.75 9.18 -2.21
CA LEU A 93 -14.00 9.91 -2.11
C LEU A 93 -14.34 10.11 -0.64
N ASN A 94 -14.69 11.32 -0.28
CA ASN A 94 -15.31 11.64 1.00
C ASN A 94 -16.70 12.25 0.75
N LEU A 95 -17.70 11.75 1.47
CA LEU A 95 -19.05 12.34 1.50
C LEU A 95 -19.42 12.54 2.96
N GLY A 96 -19.64 13.80 3.35
CA GLY A 96 -19.91 14.17 4.72
C GLY A 96 -21.20 14.98 4.86
N LEU A 97 -21.86 14.78 6.00
CA LEU A 97 -22.91 15.66 6.49
C LEU A 97 -22.46 16.25 7.81
N SER A 98 -22.46 17.56 7.91
CA SER A 98 -22.15 18.28 9.14
C SER A 98 -23.36 19.08 9.61
N TYR A 99 -23.56 19.11 10.92
CA TYR A 99 -24.62 19.84 11.59
C TYR A 99 -24.06 20.80 12.59
N ARG A 100 -24.52 22.05 12.55
CA ARG A 100 -24.29 23.07 13.58
C ARG A 100 -25.63 23.48 14.17
N GLY A 101 -25.89 22.96 15.35
CA GLY A 101 -27.16 23.15 16.05
C GLY A 101 -27.17 24.32 17.01
N PRO A 102 -28.36 24.60 17.60
CA PRO A 102 -28.49 25.62 18.61
C PRO A 102 -27.63 25.30 19.85
N ARG A 103 -27.30 26.33 20.60
CA ARG A 103 -26.48 26.23 21.83
C ARG A 103 -25.10 25.58 21.57
N ASN A 104 -24.54 25.79 20.36
CA ASN A 104 -23.19 25.34 19.95
C ASN A 104 -22.98 23.82 19.97
N TRP A 105 -24.01 23.05 19.68
CA TRP A 105 -23.89 21.64 19.32
C TRP A 105 -23.32 21.54 17.92
N PHE A 106 -22.47 20.56 17.70
CA PHE A 106 -22.01 20.19 16.37
C PHE A 106 -21.92 18.67 16.24
N ALA A 107 -22.18 18.16 15.07
CA ALA A 107 -22.03 16.75 14.73
C ALA A 107 -21.62 16.62 13.27
N SER A 108 -20.92 15.54 12.92
CA SER A 108 -20.70 15.15 11.53
C SER A 108 -20.75 13.64 11.38
N VAL A 109 -21.11 13.20 10.18
CA VAL A 109 -20.93 11.84 9.71
C VAL A 109 -20.20 11.91 8.38
N ASP A 110 -19.14 11.10 8.24
CA ASP A 110 -18.26 11.11 7.08
C ASP A 110 -18.10 9.69 6.55
N PHE A 111 -18.54 9.48 5.31
CA PHE A 111 -18.29 8.27 4.54
C PHE A 111 -17.04 8.48 3.69
N ASN A 112 -16.09 7.56 3.78
CA ASN A 112 -14.88 7.57 2.97
C ASN A 112 -14.81 6.29 2.14
N TYR A 113 -14.41 6.43 0.89
CA TYR A 113 -14.16 5.33 -0.04
C TYR A 113 -12.77 5.49 -0.64
N TYR A 114 -12.04 4.38 -0.75
CA TYR A 114 -10.69 4.31 -1.30
C TYR A 114 -10.59 3.15 -2.29
N ASP A 115 -9.93 3.37 -3.40
CA ASP A 115 -9.63 2.32 -4.38
C ASP A 115 -8.27 2.58 -5.06
N ARG A 116 -7.81 1.58 -5.78
CA ARG A 116 -6.53 1.59 -6.49
C ARG A 116 -5.35 1.88 -5.57
N ILE A 117 -5.31 1.15 -4.45
CA ILE A 117 -4.16 1.11 -3.55
C ILE A 117 -3.34 -0.11 -3.91
N TYR A 118 -2.05 0.07 -4.12
CA TYR A 118 -1.13 -0.98 -4.52
C TYR A 118 -0.16 -1.33 -3.39
N LEU A 119 0.14 -2.63 -3.29
CA LEU A 119 1.10 -3.14 -2.31
C LEU A 119 2.51 -2.61 -2.61
N SER A 120 3.29 -2.37 -1.54
CA SER A 120 4.70 -1.98 -1.68
C SER A 120 5.50 -3.13 -2.28
N MET A 121 6.08 -2.84 -3.43
CA MET A 121 6.82 -3.80 -4.23
C MET A 121 8.22 -4.08 -3.67
N ASN A 122 8.61 -5.33 -3.76
CA ASN A 122 9.98 -5.71 -3.54
C ASN A 122 10.82 -5.51 -4.82
N PRO A 123 11.78 -4.58 -4.82
CA PRO A 123 12.57 -4.31 -6.02
C PRO A 123 13.46 -5.48 -6.44
N ALA A 124 13.98 -6.26 -5.50
CA ALA A 124 14.86 -7.38 -5.83
C ALA A 124 14.14 -8.49 -6.62
N ARG A 125 12.81 -8.56 -6.51
CA ARG A 125 11.99 -9.48 -7.32
C ARG A 125 11.75 -9.00 -8.75
N ARG A 126 11.99 -7.72 -9.02
CA ARG A 126 11.73 -7.08 -10.32
C ARG A 126 12.99 -6.76 -11.09
N THR A 127 14.10 -7.39 -10.76
CA THR A 127 15.35 -7.31 -11.54
C THR A 127 15.30 -8.29 -12.71
N ARG A 128 16.04 -8.00 -13.78
CA ARG A 128 16.21 -8.95 -14.90
C ARG A 128 16.74 -10.29 -14.42
N ALA A 129 17.71 -10.26 -13.50
CA ALA A 129 18.28 -11.47 -12.92
C ALA A 129 17.25 -12.29 -12.14
N ALA A 130 16.34 -11.65 -11.39
CA ALA A 130 15.27 -12.35 -10.69
C ALA A 130 14.34 -13.07 -11.66
N TYR A 131 13.92 -12.43 -12.74
CA TYR A 131 13.11 -13.06 -13.76
C TYR A 131 13.84 -14.24 -14.44
N ALA A 132 15.11 -14.08 -14.77
CA ALA A 132 15.91 -15.15 -15.36
C ALA A 132 16.14 -16.33 -14.40
N THR A 133 16.25 -16.06 -13.09
CA THR A 133 16.46 -17.12 -12.07
C THR A 133 15.18 -17.93 -11.82
N VAL A 134 14.02 -17.28 -11.91
CA VAL A 134 12.72 -17.95 -11.67
C VAL A 134 12.33 -18.81 -12.86
N LEU A 135 12.71 -18.42 -14.05
CA LEU A 135 12.33 -19.11 -15.29
C LEU A 135 13.49 -19.06 -16.29
N ARG A 136 14.37 -20.04 -16.23
CA ARG A 136 15.19 -20.30 -17.40
C ARG A 136 14.27 -20.74 -18.53
N PRO A 137 14.41 -20.21 -19.75
CA PRO A 137 13.48 -20.48 -20.85
C PRO A 137 13.30 -21.97 -21.17
N ASP A 138 14.38 -22.74 -21.06
CA ASP A 138 14.43 -24.19 -21.26
C ASP A 138 13.74 -24.98 -20.15
N GLU A 139 13.93 -24.59 -18.89
CA GLU A 139 13.24 -25.19 -17.74
C GLU A 139 11.75 -24.80 -17.71
N ALA A 140 11.44 -23.54 -18.05
CA ALA A 140 10.07 -23.06 -18.10
C ALA A 140 9.23 -23.78 -19.16
N ALA A 141 9.82 -24.20 -20.26
CA ALA A 141 9.13 -24.96 -21.31
C ALA A 141 8.65 -26.33 -20.82
N GLN A 142 9.28 -26.89 -19.79
CA GLN A 142 8.99 -28.22 -19.24
C GLN A 142 8.00 -28.20 -18.07
N LEU A 143 7.70 -26.99 -17.53
CA LEU A 143 6.74 -26.86 -16.44
C LEU A 143 5.30 -26.95 -16.95
N PRO A 144 4.39 -27.61 -16.20
CA PRO A 144 2.96 -27.54 -16.49
C PRO A 144 2.49 -26.10 -16.56
N GLY A 145 1.58 -25.78 -17.45
CA GLY A 145 1.11 -24.43 -17.71
C GLY A 145 0.63 -23.67 -16.47
N ALA A 146 -0.05 -24.35 -15.55
CA ALA A 146 -0.51 -23.76 -14.30
C ALA A 146 0.65 -23.34 -13.37
N VAL A 147 1.70 -24.17 -13.24
CA VAL A 147 2.87 -23.88 -12.41
C VAL A 147 3.68 -22.73 -13.01
N LYS A 148 3.88 -22.77 -14.32
CA LYS A 148 4.56 -21.72 -15.08
C LYS A 148 3.83 -20.37 -14.95
N TYR A 149 2.51 -20.40 -15.10
CA TYR A 149 1.67 -19.19 -14.97
C TYR A 149 1.80 -18.58 -13.58
N THR A 150 1.63 -19.38 -12.53
CA THR A 150 1.73 -18.90 -11.15
C THR A 150 3.11 -18.29 -10.85
N ALA A 151 4.18 -18.94 -11.28
CA ALA A 151 5.54 -18.45 -11.06
C ALA A 151 5.82 -17.13 -11.79
N LEU A 152 5.28 -16.96 -13.01
CA LEU A 152 5.41 -15.73 -13.80
C LEU A 152 4.59 -14.57 -13.21
N MET A 153 3.34 -14.83 -12.88
CA MET A 153 2.41 -13.81 -12.40
C MET A 153 2.87 -13.21 -11.08
N ASN A 154 3.31 -14.04 -10.14
CA ASN A 154 3.76 -13.59 -8.82
C ASN A 154 4.96 -12.63 -8.85
N LEU A 155 5.69 -12.53 -9.96
CA LEU A 155 6.83 -11.62 -10.09
C LEU A 155 6.52 -10.36 -10.89
N ARG A 156 5.60 -10.42 -11.84
CA ARG A 156 5.29 -9.32 -12.75
C ARG A 156 4.11 -8.49 -12.31
N GLU A 157 3.14 -9.11 -11.64
CA GLU A 157 1.93 -8.40 -11.23
C GLU A 157 2.17 -7.59 -9.97
N GLN A 158 1.67 -6.38 -10.01
CA GLN A 158 1.57 -5.53 -8.83
C GLN A 158 0.25 -5.82 -8.12
N GLU A 159 0.32 -6.21 -6.87
CA GLU A 159 -0.86 -6.52 -6.09
C GLU A 159 -1.65 -5.24 -5.79
N LYS A 160 -2.91 -5.23 -6.22
CA LYS A 160 -3.88 -4.20 -5.91
C LYS A 160 -4.74 -4.67 -4.73
N PHE A 161 -4.99 -3.79 -3.75
CA PHE A 161 -5.93 -4.08 -2.68
C PHE A 161 -7.37 -3.95 -3.15
N ASP A 162 -8.28 -4.66 -2.47
CA ASP A 162 -9.70 -4.45 -2.62
C ASP A 162 -10.07 -3.01 -2.26
N SER A 163 -11.14 -2.50 -2.86
CA SER A 163 -11.69 -1.21 -2.47
C SER A 163 -12.17 -1.24 -1.03
N ALA A 164 -11.99 -0.12 -0.33
CA ALA A 164 -12.29 -0.01 1.09
C ALA A 164 -13.19 1.20 1.36
N TYR A 165 -14.02 1.09 2.38
CA TYR A 165 -14.82 2.21 2.84
C TYR A 165 -14.88 2.25 4.37
N THR A 166 -14.98 3.45 4.91
CA THR A 166 -15.13 3.68 6.35
C THR A 166 -16.24 4.69 6.61
N LEU A 167 -16.86 4.57 7.76
CA LEU A 167 -17.84 5.52 8.26
C LEU A 167 -17.35 6.07 9.60
N ASN A 168 -17.27 7.41 9.70
CA ASN A 168 -16.83 8.10 10.90
C ASN A 168 -17.93 9.00 11.43
N LEU A 169 -17.96 9.21 12.73
CA LEU A 169 -18.91 10.09 13.40
C LEU A 169 -18.15 11.05 14.31
N SER A 170 -18.56 12.30 14.34
CA SER A 170 -18.15 13.21 15.41
C SER A 170 -19.35 13.92 16.03
N VAL A 171 -19.25 14.20 17.32
CA VAL A 171 -20.25 15.00 18.05
C VAL A 171 -19.56 15.79 19.15
N GLY A 172 -20.00 17.02 19.35
CA GLY A 172 -19.46 17.82 20.42
C GLY A 172 -20.32 19.04 20.73
N LYS A 173 -19.92 19.72 21.77
CA LYS A 173 -20.61 20.91 22.26
C LYS A 173 -19.67 21.88 22.94
N ASN A 174 -19.97 23.16 22.75
CA ASN A 174 -19.29 24.27 23.45
C ASN A 174 -20.25 24.99 24.37
N TRP A 175 -19.78 25.35 25.54
CA TRP A 175 -20.42 26.26 26.48
C TRP A 175 -19.58 27.52 26.65
N TYR A 176 -20.20 28.66 26.56
CA TYR A 176 -19.59 29.97 26.86
C TYR A 176 -20.14 30.46 28.17
N ILE A 177 -19.28 30.59 29.16
CA ILE A 177 -19.61 31.06 30.51
C ILE A 177 -19.14 32.49 30.66
N HIS A 178 -20.08 33.40 30.91
CA HIS A 178 -19.84 34.85 31.04
C HIS A 178 -19.09 35.48 29.86
N ARG A 179 -19.09 34.86 28.66
CA ARG A 179 -18.34 35.25 27.45
C ARG A 179 -16.80 35.30 27.63
N ILE A 180 -16.29 34.83 28.76
CA ILE A 180 -14.86 34.80 29.08
C ILE A 180 -14.34 33.39 29.01
N TYR A 181 -15.07 32.45 29.58
CA TYR A 181 -14.64 31.07 29.65
C TYR A 181 -15.35 30.20 28.59
N GLN A 182 -14.62 29.31 27.97
CA GLN A 182 -15.16 28.31 27.06
C GLN A 182 -14.86 26.91 27.59
N LEU A 183 -15.89 26.15 27.87
CA LEU A 183 -15.79 24.71 28.12
C LEU A 183 -16.32 23.98 26.90
N GLY A 184 -15.66 22.92 26.48
CA GLY A 184 -16.13 22.10 25.33
C GLY A 184 -15.72 20.65 25.45
N PHE A 185 -16.44 19.82 24.73
CA PHE A 185 -16.04 18.45 24.46
C PHE A 185 -16.29 18.11 23.01
N SER A 186 -15.52 17.15 22.47
CA SER A 186 -15.79 16.46 21.22
C SER A 186 -15.47 14.98 21.36
N LEU A 187 -16.38 14.14 20.89
CA LEU A 187 -16.19 12.71 20.72
C LEU A 187 -16.10 12.42 19.23
N GLU A 188 -15.03 11.78 18.81
CA GLU A 188 -14.85 11.26 17.47
C GLU A 188 -14.83 9.73 17.52
N VAL A 189 -15.58 9.10 16.64
CA VAL A 189 -15.65 7.64 16.47
C VAL A 189 -15.25 7.33 15.04
N LYS A 190 -14.12 6.68 14.85
CA LYS A 190 -13.64 6.25 13.52
C LYS A 190 -13.95 4.79 13.28
N ASN A 191 -14.21 4.45 12.02
CA ASN A 191 -14.52 3.10 11.58
C ASN A 191 -15.67 2.49 12.41
N ILE A 192 -16.85 3.14 12.40
CA ILE A 192 -18.04 2.68 13.15
C ILE A 192 -18.45 1.27 12.73
N LEU A 193 -18.20 0.91 11.46
CA LEU A 193 -18.55 -0.41 10.93
C LEU A 193 -17.66 -1.52 11.49
N ASN A 194 -16.59 -1.15 12.21
CA ASN A 194 -15.63 -2.07 12.83
C ASN A 194 -15.00 -3.05 11.83
N ASP A 195 -14.81 -2.62 10.60
CA ASP A 195 -14.18 -3.46 9.58
C ASP A 195 -12.66 -3.47 9.80
N GLN A 196 -12.13 -4.62 10.22
CA GLN A 196 -10.72 -4.87 10.45
C GLN A 196 -10.07 -5.64 9.29
N THR A 197 -10.80 -5.90 8.23
CA THR A 197 -10.31 -6.61 7.05
C THR A 197 -9.68 -5.66 6.01
N ILE A 198 -9.89 -4.36 6.16
CA ILE A 198 -9.37 -3.34 5.27
C ILE A 198 -7.84 -3.31 5.34
N ARG A 199 -7.18 -3.59 4.21
CA ARG A 199 -5.73 -3.50 4.07
C ARG A 199 -5.33 -2.03 3.88
N THR A 200 -4.49 -1.53 4.79
CA THR A 200 -4.00 -0.14 4.75
C THR A 200 -2.60 -0.01 4.18
N GLY A 201 -1.91 -1.12 4.00
CA GLY A 201 -0.54 -1.18 3.50
C GLY A 201 0.03 -2.58 3.61
N GLY A 202 1.33 -2.68 3.42
CA GLY A 202 2.06 -3.94 3.48
C GLY A 202 3.23 -3.93 2.50
N TYR A 203 3.84 -5.08 2.33
CA TYR A 203 4.98 -5.25 1.43
C TYR A 203 5.14 -6.68 0.95
N GLU A 204 5.67 -6.82 -0.24
CA GLU A 204 6.15 -8.10 -0.76
C GLU A 204 7.39 -8.54 0.01
N GLN A 205 7.44 -9.80 0.45
CA GLN A 205 8.63 -10.31 1.13
C GLN A 205 9.80 -10.50 0.16
N MET A 206 11.02 -10.23 0.64
CA MET A 206 12.25 -10.45 -0.13
C MET A 206 12.55 -11.94 -0.37
N ARG A 207 12.06 -12.81 0.50
CA ARG A 207 12.37 -14.23 0.49
C ARG A 207 11.67 -14.97 -0.66
N LEU A 208 12.38 -15.96 -1.22
CA LEU A 208 11.88 -16.88 -2.22
C LEU A 208 11.95 -18.32 -1.69
N SER A 209 10.87 -19.07 -1.87
CA SER A 209 10.84 -20.51 -1.56
C SER A 209 11.31 -21.31 -2.77
N ARG A 210 12.34 -22.14 -2.59
CA ARG A 210 12.78 -23.08 -3.63
C ARG A 210 11.83 -24.28 -3.69
N ARG A 211 11.31 -24.58 -4.86
CA ARG A 211 10.43 -25.71 -5.14
C ARG A 211 11.08 -26.62 -6.17
N THR A 212 10.75 -27.92 -6.10
CA THR A 212 11.21 -28.93 -7.06
C THR A 212 9.98 -29.53 -7.73
N TYR A 213 9.95 -29.50 -9.05
CA TYR A 213 8.98 -30.23 -9.85
C TYR A 213 9.63 -31.46 -10.44
N VAL A 214 9.00 -32.61 -10.27
CA VAL A 214 9.42 -33.86 -10.88
C VAL A 214 8.31 -34.31 -11.83
N ASN A 215 8.61 -34.34 -13.11
CA ASN A 215 7.65 -34.91 -14.08
C ASN A 215 7.53 -36.42 -13.82
N LYS A 216 6.32 -36.89 -13.60
CA LYS A 216 6.04 -38.31 -13.35
C LYS A 216 5.93 -39.13 -14.62
N GLU A 217 5.91 -38.47 -15.77
CA GLU A 217 5.80 -39.11 -17.09
C GLU A 217 7.17 -39.16 -17.76
N GLY A 218 7.82 -40.34 -17.68
CA GLY A 218 9.08 -40.62 -18.37
C GLY A 218 10.26 -40.94 -17.46
N ALA A 219 10.96 -42.03 -17.75
CA ALA A 219 12.01 -42.63 -16.90
C ALA A 219 13.34 -41.85 -16.81
N ALA A 220 13.44 -40.60 -17.30
CA ALA A 220 14.67 -39.82 -17.33
C ALA A 220 14.50 -38.33 -17.06
N ALA A 221 13.39 -37.89 -16.45
CA ALA A 221 13.14 -36.48 -16.22
C ALA A 221 13.99 -35.96 -15.03
N GLN A 222 14.89 -35.05 -15.31
CA GLN A 222 15.65 -34.32 -14.28
C GLN A 222 14.70 -33.43 -13.46
N PRO A 223 14.85 -33.36 -12.14
CA PRO A 223 14.01 -32.49 -11.32
C PRO A 223 14.26 -31.02 -11.65
N ILE A 224 13.20 -30.29 -12.00
CA ILE A 224 13.24 -28.86 -12.29
C ILE A 224 13.09 -28.08 -10.99
N GLN A 225 14.04 -27.22 -10.69
CA GLN A 225 13.97 -26.33 -9.54
C GLN A 225 13.45 -24.97 -9.98
N TYR A 226 12.47 -24.44 -9.24
CA TYR A 226 11.92 -23.11 -9.45
C TYR A 226 11.68 -22.39 -8.13
N TYR A 227 11.54 -21.08 -8.17
CA TYR A 227 11.34 -20.24 -6.99
C TYR A 227 9.93 -19.70 -6.96
N VAL A 228 9.33 -19.72 -5.76
CA VAL A 228 8.03 -19.13 -5.47
C VAL A 228 8.22 -18.05 -4.40
N PRO A 229 7.71 -16.84 -4.61
CA PRO A 229 7.74 -15.80 -3.59
C PRO A 229 7.01 -16.25 -2.33
N PHE A 230 7.47 -15.81 -1.16
CA PHE A 230 6.68 -15.89 0.06
C PHE A 230 5.48 -14.94 -0.03
N ASP A 231 4.40 -15.29 0.66
CA ASP A 231 3.20 -14.47 0.72
C ASP A 231 3.52 -13.06 1.22
N SER A 232 2.84 -12.08 0.68
CA SER A 232 2.96 -10.69 1.10
C SER A 232 2.57 -10.50 2.56
N LYS A 233 3.07 -9.45 3.18
CA LYS A 233 2.66 -9.02 4.52
C LYS A 233 1.75 -7.82 4.41
N TYR A 234 0.69 -7.80 5.23
CA TYR A 234 -0.32 -6.75 5.20
C TYR A 234 -0.46 -6.06 6.54
N PHE A 235 -0.75 -4.78 6.48
CA PHE A 235 -1.20 -3.98 7.61
C PHE A 235 -2.70 -3.74 7.45
N TYR A 236 -3.42 -3.84 8.54
CA TYR A 236 -4.86 -3.72 8.54
C TYR A 236 -5.30 -2.48 9.32
N LEU A 237 -6.46 -1.95 8.94
CA LEU A 237 -7.09 -0.88 9.69
C LEU A 237 -7.46 -1.38 11.09
N LEU A 238 -7.25 -0.53 12.07
CA LEU A 238 -7.77 -0.78 13.42
C LEU A 238 -9.30 -0.83 13.39
N GLY A 239 -9.89 -1.60 14.27
CA GLY A 239 -11.32 -1.60 14.50
C GLY A 239 -11.83 -0.22 14.92
N THR A 240 -13.04 -0.15 15.43
CA THR A 240 -13.61 1.11 15.89
C THR A 240 -12.72 1.77 16.94
N THR A 241 -12.35 3.02 16.69
CA THR A 241 -11.54 3.82 17.62
C THR A 241 -12.31 5.03 18.10
N TYR A 242 -12.10 5.38 19.36
CA TYR A 242 -12.77 6.50 20.02
C TYR A 242 -11.73 7.52 20.47
N TYR A 243 -12.02 8.78 20.21
CA TYR A 243 -11.22 9.88 20.71
C TYR A 243 -12.13 10.90 21.39
N LEU A 244 -11.94 11.09 22.71
CA LEU A 244 -12.63 12.10 23.50
C LEU A 244 -11.67 13.24 23.81
N ASN A 245 -12.04 14.44 23.39
CA ASN A 245 -11.35 15.66 23.74
C ASN A 245 -12.24 16.53 24.64
N VAL A 246 -11.71 16.96 25.78
CA VAL A 246 -12.35 17.93 26.68
C VAL A 246 -11.38 19.08 26.87
N TYR A 247 -11.86 20.31 26.72
CA TYR A 247 -11.03 21.48 26.81
C TYR A 247 -11.70 22.61 27.57
N PHE A 248 -10.89 23.38 28.23
CA PHE A 248 -11.26 24.63 28.92
C PHE A 248 -10.33 25.76 28.46
N ARG A 249 -10.91 26.88 28.11
CA ARG A 249 -10.19 28.12 27.77
C ARG A 249 -10.66 29.25 28.66
N PHE A 250 -9.72 30.07 29.11
CA PHE A 250 -9.92 31.25 29.95
C PHE A 250 -9.25 32.46 29.31
#